data_b88367b44404d8f37780722e8ae56dec
#
_entry.id   b88367b44404d8f37780722e8ae56dec
#
_cell.length_a   1.000
_cell.length_b   1.000
_cell.length_c   1.000
_cell.angle_alpha   90.00
_cell.angle_beta   90.00
_cell.angle_gamma   90.00
#
_symmetry.space_group_name_H-M   'P 1'
#
loop_
_entity.id
_entity.type
_entity.pdbx_description
1 polymer ?
#
loop_
_entity_poly.entity_id
_entity_poly.type
_entity_poly.pdbx_seq_one_letter_code
_entity_poly.pdbx_strand_id
1 'polypeptide(L)'
;MAITISVLGCGWLGLPFAKAFVDMGWTVCGSTTSLEKIKHLESFGIIPFIINLNKNESLKNKHFFSSEYLLINIPPGKTLRHKDAYLPLINTLEASSIKKVILVSSTSVYQANNRIAEEISTQTIAQGVSPILDIEREFQKASFKTTIVRFGGLVGGTRYPGRFFKADSIVKGAQHPVNLIHLDDCILILKAIIEQECWDEIFNGVADTHPPKKEFYTLAAQLANFPSPHFLEDDSSYKIITNNKIKKLLGLQFKHPDLLTMLKNKTLWGET
;
A
#
# COMPACT_ATOMS: atom_id res chain seq x y z
N MET A 1 29.35 -2.55 5.50
CA MET A 1 28.76 -1.82 4.36
C MET A 1 27.47 -1.19 4.87
N ALA A 2 27.14 0.03 4.46
CA ALA A 2 25.85 0.64 4.81
C ALA A 2 24.71 -0.19 4.18
N ILE A 3 23.68 -0.49 4.96
CA ILE A 3 22.50 -1.20 4.46
C ILE A 3 21.77 -0.27 3.50
N THR A 4 21.39 -0.77 2.33
CA THR A 4 20.78 0.01 1.26
C THR A 4 19.40 -0.50 0.90
N ILE A 5 18.48 0.43 0.65
CA ILE A 5 17.12 0.13 0.18
C ILE A 5 16.73 1.05 -0.97
N SER A 6 16.07 0.50 -1.97
CA SER A 6 15.44 1.26 -3.04
C SER A 6 13.92 1.31 -2.85
N VAL A 7 13.34 2.49 -3.10
CA VAL A 7 11.89 2.73 -3.02
C VAL A 7 11.38 3.14 -4.40
N LEU A 8 10.75 2.20 -5.09
CA LEU A 8 10.14 2.45 -6.38
C LEU A 8 8.74 3.06 -6.18
N GLY A 9 8.69 4.40 -6.26
CA GLY A 9 7.48 5.19 -6.05
C GLY A 9 7.44 5.93 -4.71
N CYS A 10 8.24 7.01 -4.58
CA CYS A 10 8.21 7.93 -3.43
C CYS A 10 6.99 8.87 -3.50
N GLY A 11 5.80 8.27 -3.44
CA GLY A 11 4.52 8.96 -3.32
C GLY A 11 4.07 9.05 -1.86
N TRP A 12 2.74 9.06 -1.66
CA TRP A 12 2.10 9.26 -0.34
C TRP A 12 2.56 8.26 0.74
N LEU A 13 2.76 6.97 0.40
CA LEU A 13 3.29 5.96 1.32
C LEU A 13 4.82 5.83 1.20
N GLY A 14 5.35 5.83 -0.03
CA GLY A 14 6.77 5.54 -0.26
C GLY A 14 7.71 6.63 0.26
N LEU A 15 7.31 7.91 0.26
CA LEU A 15 8.14 8.99 0.79
C LEU A 15 8.27 8.93 2.33
N PRO A 16 7.18 8.82 3.13
CA PRO A 16 7.30 8.65 4.58
C PRO A 16 8.05 7.37 4.97
N PHE A 17 7.85 6.27 4.22
CA PHE A 17 8.62 5.04 4.41
C PHE A 17 10.12 5.27 4.17
N ALA A 18 10.49 5.88 3.03
CA ALA A 18 11.88 6.19 2.70
C ALA A 18 12.55 7.05 3.78
N LYS A 19 11.84 8.10 4.23
CA LYS A 19 12.30 8.97 5.32
C LYS A 19 12.56 8.18 6.60
N ALA A 20 11.66 7.28 7.00
CA ALA A 20 11.84 6.46 8.20
C ALA A 20 13.13 5.63 8.14
N PHE A 21 13.53 5.14 6.96
CA PHE A 21 14.81 4.41 6.81
C PHE A 21 16.03 5.34 6.78
N VAL A 22 15.92 6.55 6.21
CA VAL A 22 16.97 7.57 6.35
C VAL A 22 17.20 7.92 7.82
N ASP A 23 16.14 8.12 8.58
CA ASP A 23 16.21 8.43 10.03
C ASP A 23 16.85 7.28 10.84
N MET A 24 16.81 6.04 10.33
CA MET A 24 17.51 4.86 10.88
C MET A 24 18.98 4.74 10.41
N GLY A 25 19.48 5.67 9.61
CA GLY A 25 20.85 5.67 9.10
C GLY A 25 21.09 4.79 7.86
N TRP A 26 20.02 4.35 7.18
CA TRP A 26 20.14 3.59 5.94
C TRP A 26 20.42 4.51 4.74
N THR A 27 21.12 4.00 3.75
CA THR A 27 21.19 4.66 2.44
C THR A 27 19.93 4.33 1.65
N VAL A 28 19.17 5.34 1.27
CA VAL A 28 17.88 5.17 0.59
C VAL A 28 17.91 5.77 -0.80
N CYS A 29 17.66 4.94 -1.82
CA CYS A 29 17.41 5.36 -3.19
C CYS A 29 15.90 5.49 -3.42
N GLY A 30 15.44 6.69 -3.78
CA GLY A 30 14.00 6.94 -3.97
C GLY A 30 13.66 7.30 -5.41
N SER A 31 12.60 6.73 -5.99
CA SER A 31 12.19 7.07 -7.35
C SER A 31 10.97 7.98 -7.41
N THR A 32 10.96 8.80 -8.44
CA THR A 32 9.83 9.62 -8.89
C THR A 32 9.76 9.64 -10.41
N THR A 33 8.61 10.01 -10.96
CA THR A 33 8.45 10.27 -12.41
C THR A 33 8.54 11.77 -12.74
N SER A 34 8.61 12.65 -11.72
CA SER A 34 8.63 14.11 -11.87
C SER A 34 9.98 14.70 -11.49
N LEU A 35 10.59 15.47 -12.41
CA LEU A 35 11.85 16.18 -12.14
C LEU A 35 11.72 17.21 -11.01
N GLU A 36 10.56 17.83 -10.86
CA GLU A 36 10.29 18.83 -9.82
C GLU A 36 10.41 18.26 -8.39
N LYS A 37 10.20 16.94 -8.25
CA LYS A 37 10.28 16.26 -6.94
C LYS A 37 11.70 15.87 -6.53
N ILE A 38 12.68 16.00 -7.41
CA ILE A 38 14.09 15.62 -7.10
C ILE A 38 14.60 16.34 -5.87
N LYS A 39 14.56 17.70 -5.88
CA LYS A 39 15.02 18.50 -4.74
C LYS A 39 14.27 18.20 -3.43
N HIS A 40 12.99 17.86 -3.55
CA HIS A 40 12.18 17.48 -2.40
C HIS A 40 12.62 16.13 -1.80
N LEU A 41 12.98 15.14 -2.62
CA LEU A 41 13.55 13.89 -2.12
C LEU A 41 14.92 14.11 -1.48
N GLU A 42 15.79 14.89 -2.12
CA GLU A 42 17.12 15.24 -1.59
C GLU A 42 17.05 15.93 -0.21
N SER A 43 16.06 16.81 -0.01
CA SER A 43 15.88 17.50 1.29
C SER A 43 15.58 16.56 2.46
N PHE A 44 15.18 15.32 2.19
CA PHE A 44 14.99 14.25 3.18
C PHE A 44 16.16 13.27 3.25
N GLY A 45 17.29 13.55 2.60
CA GLY A 45 18.45 12.65 2.57
C GLY A 45 18.25 11.42 1.67
N ILE A 46 17.27 11.44 0.79
CA ILE A 46 16.98 10.35 -0.15
C ILE A 46 17.75 10.63 -1.46
N ILE A 47 18.46 9.64 -1.99
CA ILE A 47 19.12 9.71 -3.29
C ILE A 47 18.05 9.55 -4.38
N PRO A 48 17.75 10.60 -5.18
CA PRO A 48 16.61 10.57 -6.07
C PRO A 48 16.94 9.97 -7.45
N PHE A 49 15.96 9.28 -8.03
CA PHE A 49 16.03 8.71 -9.37
C PHE A 49 14.75 8.97 -10.16
N ILE A 50 14.87 9.23 -11.45
CA ILE A 50 13.73 9.27 -12.37
C ILE A 50 13.52 7.87 -12.93
N ILE A 51 12.48 7.18 -12.45
CA ILE A 51 12.09 5.84 -12.92
C ILE A 51 10.62 5.88 -13.37
N ASN A 52 10.39 5.53 -14.62
CA ASN A 52 9.07 5.43 -15.22
C ASN A 52 8.94 4.06 -15.92
N LEU A 53 8.11 3.17 -15.40
CA LEU A 53 7.96 1.81 -15.94
C LEU A 53 7.43 1.76 -17.37
N ASN A 54 6.81 2.85 -17.87
CA ASN A 54 6.40 2.95 -19.27
C ASN A 54 7.57 3.26 -20.20
N LYS A 55 8.79 3.47 -19.67
CA LYS A 55 10.01 3.80 -20.41
C LYS A 55 11.11 2.82 -20.02
N ASN A 56 11.38 1.81 -20.83
CA ASN A 56 12.41 0.79 -20.58
C ASN A 56 13.80 1.38 -20.30
N GLU A 57 14.12 2.55 -20.88
CA GLU A 57 15.40 3.25 -20.62
C GLU A 57 15.60 3.57 -19.13
N SER A 58 14.53 3.88 -18.38
CA SER A 58 14.63 4.16 -16.96
C SER A 58 15.04 2.95 -16.11
N LEU A 59 14.78 1.73 -16.61
CA LEU A 59 15.18 0.48 -15.96
C LEU A 59 16.67 0.16 -16.13
N LYS A 60 17.39 0.86 -16.99
CA LYS A 60 18.85 0.71 -17.18
C LYS A 60 19.67 1.36 -16.06
N ASN A 61 19.04 2.05 -15.10
CA ASN A 61 19.74 2.72 -14.00
C ASN A 61 20.26 1.73 -12.97
N LYS A 62 21.48 1.24 -13.17
CA LYS A 62 22.13 0.24 -12.31
C LYS A 62 22.25 0.69 -10.84
N HIS A 63 22.45 1.98 -10.57
CA HIS A 63 22.59 2.47 -9.20
C HIS A 63 21.29 2.34 -8.40
N PHE A 64 20.14 2.59 -9.02
CA PHE A 64 18.87 2.39 -8.35
C PHE A 64 18.62 0.91 -8.00
N PHE A 65 19.08 -0.01 -8.83
CA PHE A 65 18.91 -1.47 -8.65
C PHE A 65 20.13 -2.15 -7.99
N SER A 66 21.01 -1.39 -7.33
CA SER A 66 22.17 -1.94 -6.62
C SER A 66 21.94 -2.23 -5.14
N SER A 67 20.79 -1.88 -4.59
CA SER A 67 20.39 -2.15 -3.20
C SER A 67 20.10 -3.65 -2.99
N GLU A 68 20.11 -4.10 -1.73
CA GLU A 68 19.65 -5.45 -1.37
C GLU A 68 18.14 -5.54 -1.33
N TYR A 69 17.47 -4.48 -0.84
CA TYR A 69 16.03 -4.40 -0.62
C TYR A 69 15.37 -3.47 -1.63
N LEU A 70 14.16 -3.83 -2.07
CA LEU A 70 13.32 -2.98 -2.91
C LEU A 70 11.88 -2.96 -2.39
N LEU A 71 11.36 -1.75 -2.10
CA LEU A 71 9.93 -1.54 -1.96
C LEU A 71 9.34 -1.10 -3.32
N ILE A 72 8.36 -1.84 -3.84
CA ILE A 72 7.57 -1.47 -5.01
C ILE A 72 6.24 -0.92 -4.53
N ASN A 73 6.06 0.39 -4.66
CA ASN A 73 4.87 1.14 -4.20
C ASN A 73 4.33 2.01 -5.33
N ILE A 74 4.07 1.38 -6.48
CA ILE A 74 3.49 2.04 -7.65
C ILE A 74 2.03 1.63 -7.78
N PRO A 75 1.09 2.60 -7.80
CA PRO A 75 -0.31 2.25 -8.00
C PRO A 75 -0.50 1.69 -9.41
N PRO A 76 -1.33 0.65 -9.58
CA PRO A 76 -1.69 0.14 -10.90
C PRO A 76 -2.49 1.21 -11.65
N GLY A 77 -1.79 2.05 -12.41
CA GLY A 77 -2.38 3.05 -13.31
C GLY A 77 -3.00 2.39 -14.56
N LYS A 78 -3.55 3.20 -15.47
CA LYS A 78 -4.16 2.68 -16.71
C LYS A 78 -3.20 1.81 -17.54
N THR A 79 -1.92 2.15 -17.58
CA THR A 79 -0.87 1.46 -18.33
C THR A 79 -0.21 0.31 -17.58
N LEU A 80 -0.33 0.27 -16.25
CA LEU A 80 0.28 -0.75 -15.39
C LEU A 80 -0.77 -1.73 -14.82
N ARG A 81 -1.85 -1.99 -15.55
CA ARG A 81 -2.93 -2.90 -15.11
C ARG A 81 -2.66 -4.36 -15.42
N HIS A 82 -1.76 -4.65 -16.36
CA HIS A 82 -1.49 -6.00 -16.82
C HIS A 82 -0.12 -6.45 -16.38
N LYS A 83 0.01 -7.74 -16.06
CA LYS A 83 1.25 -8.36 -15.63
C LYS A 83 2.42 -8.12 -16.59
N ASP A 84 2.15 -8.09 -17.88
CA ASP A 84 3.18 -7.90 -18.91
C ASP A 84 3.90 -6.55 -18.80
N ALA A 85 3.25 -5.52 -18.23
CA ALA A 85 3.88 -4.24 -17.98
C ALA A 85 4.97 -4.30 -16.88
N TYR A 86 4.96 -5.36 -16.05
CA TYR A 86 5.96 -5.58 -14.99
C TYR A 86 7.08 -6.53 -15.40
N LEU A 87 6.95 -7.27 -16.50
CA LEU A 87 7.98 -8.22 -16.95
C LEU A 87 9.35 -7.56 -17.19
N PRO A 88 9.45 -6.36 -17.82
CA PRO A 88 10.74 -5.69 -17.95
C PRO A 88 11.38 -5.33 -16.59
N LEU A 89 10.56 -4.94 -15.60
CA LEU A 89 11.03 -4.69 -14.24
C LEU A 89 11.52 -5.99 -13.60
N ILE A 90 10.75 -7.07 -13.65
CA ILE A 90 11.11 -8.37 -13.08
C ILE A 90 12.44 -8.86 -13.66
N ASN A 91 12.60 -8.83 -14.99
CA ASN A 91 13.85 -9.21 -15.66
C ASN A 91 15.04 -8.34 -15.19
N THR A 92 14.81 -7.03 -15.00
CA THR A 92 15.85 -6.12 -14.48
C THR A 92 16.23 -6.49 -13.05
N LEU A 93 15.26 -6.83 -12.19
CA LEU A 93 15.50 -7.22 -10.81
C LEU A 93 16.28 -8.54 -10.74
N GLU A 94 15.94 -9.54 -11.54
CA GLU A 94 16.65 -10.83 -11.61
C GLU A 94 18.12 -10.68 -12.01
N ALA A 95 18.43 -9.70 -12.88
CA ALA A 95 19.77 -9.37 -13.32
C ALA A 95 20.51 -8.39 -12.38
N SER A 96 19.89 -7.97 -11.27
CA SER A 96 20.41 -6.94 -10.37
C SER A 96 20.95 -7.50 -9.05
N SER A 97 21.36 -6.60 -8.13
CA SER A 97 21.74 -6.95 -6.77
C SER A 97 20.53 -7.11 -5.82
N ILE A 98 19.34 -6.76 -6.25
CA ILE A 98 18.11 -6.89 -5.44
C ILE A 98 17.87 -8.36 -5.12
N LYS A 99 17.73 -8.68 -3.84
CA LYS A 99 17.46 -10.04 -3.35
C LYS A 99 16.10 -10.17 -2.67
N LYS A 100 15.56 -9.06 -2.19
CA LYS A 100 14.37 -9.03 -1.35
C LYS A 100 13.46 -7.89 -1.77
N VAL A 101 12.23 -8.24 -2.14
CA VAL A 101 11.24 -7.31 -2.69
C VAL A 101 10.00 -7.29 -1.80
N ILE A 102 9.53 -6.11 -1.45
CA ILE A 102 8.19 -5.92 -0.92
C ILE A 102 7.32 -5.33 -2.04
N LEU A 103 6.29 -6.05 -2.44
CA LEU A 103 5.29 -5.58 -3.39
C LEU A 103 4.06 -5.06 -2.64
N VAL A 104 3.82 -3.75 -2.70
CA VAL A 104 2.56 -3.16 -2.22
C VAL A 104 1.45 -3.50 -3.20
N SER A 105 0.47 -4.25 -2.70
CA SER A 105 -0.71 -4.70 -3.41
C SER A 105 -1.99 -4.17 -2.75
N SER A 106 -3.13 -4.68 -3.11
CA SER A 106 -4.44 -4.21 -2.65
C SER A 106 -5.38 -5.35 -2.28
N THR A 107 -6.18 -5.14 -1.24
CA THR A 107 -7.29 -6.04 -0.88
C THR A 107 -8.40 -6.10 -1.93
N SER A 108 -8.31 -5.31 -3.02
CA SER A 108 -9.21 -5.43 -4.16
C SER A 108 -9.11 -6.75 -4.91
N VAL A 109 -8.04 -7.54 -4.70
CA VAL A 109 -7.88 -8.91 -5.23
C VAL A 109 -8.94 -9.87 -4.71
N TYR A 110 -9.51 -9.60 -3.54
CA TYR A 110 -10.54 -10.45 -2.95
C TYR A 110 -11.92 -10.16 -3.54
N GLN A 111 -12.67 -11.21 -3.83
CA GLN A 111 -14.07 -11.09 -4.21
C GLN A 111 -14.95 -10.76 -3.02
N ALA A 112 -15.97 -9.93 -3.25
CA ALA A 112 -17.03 -9.68 -2.27
C ALA A 112 -18.02 -10.87 -2.31
N ASN A 113 -18.16 -11.56 -1.17
CA ASN A 113 -19.00 -12.76 -1.03
C ASN A 113 -19.62 -12.89 0.37
N ASN A 114 -19.75 -11.77 1.10
CA ASN A 114 -20.29 -11.67 2.45
C ASN A 114 -19.53 -12.51 3.49
N ARG A 115 -18.22 -12.70 3.26
CA ARG A 115 -17.35 -13.49 4.14
C ARG A 115 -16.12 -12.71 4.57
N ILE A 116 -15.42 -13.27 5.55
CA ILE A 116 -14.09 -12.87 5.93
C ILE A 116 -13.12 -13.39 4.87
N ALA A 117 -12.26 -12.51 4.35
CA ALA A 117 -11.22 -12.84 3.40
C ALA A 117 -9.86 -12.86 4.10
N GLU A 118 -9.18 -13.98 3.97
CA GLU A 118 -7.82 -14.23 4.42
C GLU A 118 -6.87 -14.32 3.22
N GLU A 119 -5.57 -14.31 3.45
CA GLU A 119 -4.57 -14.35 2.37
C GLU A 119 -4.74 -15.57 1.46
N ILE A 120 -5.13 -16.70 2.02
CA ILE A 120 -5.40 -17.95 1.30
C ILE A 120 -6.64 -17.87 0.39
N SER A 121 -7.56 -16.95 0.65
CA SER A 121 -8.84 -16.83 -0.10
C SER A 121 -8.66 -16.56 -1.60
N THR A 122 -7.46 -16.18 -2.04
CA THR A 122 -7.16 -15.96 -3.46
C THR A 122 -6.63 -17.18 -4.20
N GLN A 123 -6.32 -18.27 -3.51
CA GLN A 123 -5.72 -19.48 -4.13
C GLN A 123 -6.64 -20.13 -5.15
N THR A 124 -7.95 -20.05 -4.97
CA THR A 124 -8.96 -20.62 -5.87
C THR A 124 -9.34 -19.69 -7.03
N ILE A 125 -8.85 -18.44 -7.03
CA ILE A 125 -9.15 -17.48 -8.10
C ILE A 125 -8.32 -17.83 -9.34
N ALA A 126 -8.99 -18.09 -10.45
CA ALA A 126 -8.32 -18.42 -11.70
C ALA A 126 -7.46 -17.24 -12.22
N GLN A 127 -6.45 -17.58 -13.03
CA GLN A 127 -5.65 -16.57 -13.73
C GLN A 127 -6.54 -15.77 -14.71
N GLY A 128 -6.27 -14.47 -14.85
CA GLY A 128 -7.02 -13.54 -15.70
C GLY A 128 -8.27 -12.92 -15.04
N VAL A 129 -8.69 -13.41 -13.87
CA VAL A 129 -9.86 -12.86 -13.15
C VAL A 129 -9.52 -11.55 -12.45
N SER A 130 -8.32 -11.43 -11.91
CA SER A 130 -7.83 -10.22 -11.23
C SER A 130 -6.46 -9.83 -11.77
N PRO A 131 -6.36 -8.72 -12.52
CA PRO A 131 -5.08 -8.26 -13.04
C PRO A 131 -4.03 -8.03 -11.95
N ILE A 132 -4.44 -7.52 -10.77
CA ILE A 132 -3.52 -7.29 -9.64
C ILE A 132 -3.00 -8.64 -9.10
N LEU A 133 -3.87 -9.64 -8.97
CA LEU A 133 -3.47 -10.96 -8.53
C LEU A 133 -2.52 -11.64 -9.53
N ASP A 134 -2.72 -11.40 -10.83
CA ASP A 134 -1.82 -11.92 -11.85
C ASP A 134 -0.44 -11.25 -11.77
N ILE A 135 -0.36 -9.96 -11.45
CA ILE A 135 0.91 -9.27 -11.15
C ILE A 135 1.58 -9.89 -9.93
N GLU A 136 0.86 -10.09 -8.82
CA GLU A 136 1.39 -10.75 -7.63
C GLU A 136 2.03 -12.11 -7.96
N ARG A 137 1.35 -12.92 -8.76
CA ARG A 137 1.82 -14.24 -9.19
C ARG A 137 3.10 -14.19 -10.02
N GLU A 138 3.29 -13.18 -10.87
CA GLU A 138 4.54 -13.03 -11.63
C GLU A 138 5.72 -12.70 -10.69
N PHE A 139 5.51 -11.83 -9.69
CA PHE A 139 6.55 -11.55 -8.69
C PHE A 139 6.89 -12.77 -7.83
N GLN A 140 5.90 -13.61 -7.50
CA GLN A 140 6.13 -14.85 -6.73
C GLN A 140 6.90 -15.93 -7.51
N LYS A 141 6.92 -15.87 -8.84
CA LYS A 141 7.68 -16.80 -9.71
C LYS A 141 9.14 -16.39 -9.88
N ALA A 142 9.48 -15.14 -9.57
CA ALA A 142 10.81 -14.60 -9.76
C ALA A 142 11.85 -15.27 -8.83
N SER A 143 13.12 -15.17 -9.17
CA SER A 143 14.20 -15.79 -8.42
C SER A 143 14.59 -15.08 -7.13
N PHE A 144 14.14 -13.84 -6.94
CA PHE A 144 14.32 -13.08 -5.71
C PHE A 144 13.14 -13.32 -4.74
N LYS A 145 13.38 -13.13 -3.44
CA LYS A 145 12.33 -13.27 -2.43
C LYS A 145 11.30 -12.14 -2.53
N THR A 146 10.02 -12.48 -2.49
CA THR A 146 8.94 -11.48 -2.59
C THR A 146 7.95 -11.61 -1.45
N THR A 147 7.81 -10.56 -0.64
CA THR A 147 6.67 -10.43 0.28
C THR A 147 5.65 -9.46 -0.28
N ILE A 148 4.40 -9.89 -0.34
CA ILE A 148 3.27 -9.12 -0.87
C ILE A 148 2.47 -8.56 0.29
N VAL A 149 2.23 -7.25 0.30
CA VAL A 149 1.36 -6.62 1.30
C VAL A 149 0.13 -6.05 0.61
N ARG A 150 -1.02 -6.67 0.86
CA ARG A 150 -2.33 -6.25 0.36
C ARG A 150 -2.94 -5.25 1.30
N PHE A 151 -2.76 -3.98 1.03
CA PHE A 151 -3.36 -2.94 1.85
C PHE A 151 -4.84 -2.72 1.52
N GLY A 152 -5.63 -2.42 2.57
CA GLY A 152 -6.97 -1.85 2.45
C GLY A 152 -6.94 -0.42 1.92
N GLY A 153 -8.04 0.30 2.06
CA GLY A 153 -8.07 1.72 1.72
C GLY A 153 -7.11 2.51 2.62
N LEU A 154 -6.24 3.29 2.01
CA LEU A 154 -5.17 4.02 2.69
C LEU A 154 -5.67 5.37 3.21
N VAL A 155 -5.50 5.63 4.50
CA VAL A 155 -5.88 6.88 5.17
C VAL A 155 -4.72 7.44 6.01
N GLY A 156 -4.75 8.72 6.34
CA GLY A 156 -3.73 9.40 7.15
C GLY A 156 -3.13 10.61 6.45
N GLY A 157 -2.61 11.56 7.21
CA GLY A 157 -2.06 12.81 6.71
C GLY A 157 -3.05 13.52 5.79
N THR A 158 -2.67 13.76 4.53
CA THR A 158 -3.52 14.45 3.53
C THR A 158 -4.69 13.61 2.99
N ARG A 159 -4.73 12.31 3.28
CA ARG A 159 -5.85 11.42 2.90
C ARG A 159 -6.86 11.30 4.03
N TYR A 160 -7.54 12.39 4.32
CA TYR A 160 -8.57 12.44 5.34
C TYR A 160 -9.92 11.90 4.82
N PRO A 161 -10.51 10.87 5.45
CA PRO A 161 -11.73 10.22 4.94
C PRO A 161 -12.95 11.14 4.82
N GLY A 162 -13.05 12.18 5.65
CA GLY A 162 -14.14 13.15 5.61
C GLY A 162 -14.23 13.94 4.30
N ARG A 163 -13.19 13.90 3.47
CA ARG A 163 -13.13 14.58 2.16
C ARG A 163 -13.18 13.62 0.97
N PHE A 164 -13.44 12.32 1.19
CA PHE A 164 -13.48 11.34 0.10
C PHE A 164 -14.71 11.48 -0.79
N PHE A 165 -15.77 12.06 -0.26
CA PHE A 165 -17.04 12.23 -0.99
C PHE A 165 -17.43 13.71 -1.06
N LYS A 166 -18.04 14.10 -2.18
CA LYS A 166 -18.71 15.39 -2.32
C LYS A 166 -20.08 15.34 -1.61
N ALA A 167 -20.65 16.51 -1.29
CA ALA A 167 -21.94 16.64 -0.62
C ALA A 167 -23.06 15.79 -1.23
N ASP A 168 -23.16 15.80 -2.57
CA ASP A 168 -24.22 15.11 -3.31
C ASP A 168 -23.84 13.68 -3.73
N SER A 169 -22.74 13.14 -3.19
CA SER A 169 -22.35 11.78 -3.52
C SER A 169 -23.31 10.77 -2.93
N ILE A 170 -23.66 9.77 -3.74
CA ILE A 170 -24.45 8.61 -3.30
C ILE A 170 -23.49 7.45 -3.02
N VAL A 171 -23.48 6.97 -1.79
CA VAL A 171 -22.66 5.84 -1.33
C VAL A 171 -23.55 4.63 -1.11
N LYS A 172 -23.38 3.60 -1.93
CA LYS A 172 -24.11 2.34 -1.82
C LYS A 172 -23.53 1.44 -0.76
N GLY A 173 -24.38 0.56 -0.20
CA GLY A 173 -24.00 -0.39 0.85
C GLY A 173 -23.74 0.34 2.17
N ALA A 174 -24.74 1.08 2.67
CA ALA A 174 -24.63 1.85 3.90
C ALA A 174 -24.10 1.03 5.08
N GLN A 175 -24.53 -0.23 5.19
CA GLN A 175 -24.13 -1.16 6.25
C GLN A 175 -22.87 -1.98 5.90
N HIS A 176 -22.30 -1.85 4.69
CA HIS A 176 -21.10 -2.60 4.32
C HIS A 176 -19.88 -2.13 5.13
N PRO A 177 -19.04 -3.05 5.60
CA PRO A 177 -17.85 -2.73 6.38
C PRO A 177 -16.83 -1.96 5.55
N VAL A 178 -16.13 -1.01 6.15
CA VAL A 178 -14.93 -0.43 5.57
C VAL A 178 -13.71 -1.30 5.90
N ASN A 179 -12.76 -1.38 4.97
CA ASN A 179 -11.48 -2.05 5.16
C ASN A 179 -10.38 -1.03 4.89
N LEU A 180 -9.93 -0.35 5.94
CA LEU A 180 -8.99 0.77 5.87
C LEU A 180 -7.77 0.51 6.75
N ILE A 181 -6.69 1.26 6.50
CA ILE A 181 -5.49 1.26 7.33
C ILE A 181 -4.84 2.65 7.33
N HIS A 182 -4.31 3.04 8.49
CA HIS A 182 -3.58 4.30 8.63
C HIS A 182 -2.15 4.21 8.07
N LEU A 183 -1.62 5.33 7.58
CA LEU A 183 -0.26 5.45 7.04
C LEU A 183 0.82 4.94 8.03
N ASP A 184 0.70 5.27 9.31
CA ASP A 184 1.66 4.85 10.32
C ASP A 184 1.73 3.32 10.46
N ASP A 185 0.58 2.65 10.38
CA ASP A 185 0.50 1.19 10.44
C ASP A 185 0.99 0.54 9.14
N CYS A 186 0.81 1.20 7.99
CA CYS A 186 1.45 0.76 6.75
C CYS A 186 2.98 0.77 6.88
N ILE A 187 3.55 1.86 7.40
CA ILE A 187 5.00 1.99 7.61
C ILE A 187 5.48 0.97 8.65
N LEU A 188 4.74 0.77 9.75
CA LEU A 188 5.05 -0.22 10.77
C LEU A 188 5.15 -1.63 10.17
N ILE A 189 4.18 -2.03 9.36
CA ILE A 189 4.16 -3.32 8.66
C ILE A 189 5.39 -3.49 7.77
N LEU A 190 5.64 -2.51 6.88
CA LEU A 190 6.72 -2.59 5.91
C LEU A 190 8.10 -2.64 6.59
N LYS A 191 8.28 -1.89 7.69
CA LYS A 191 9.50 -1.95 8.51
C LYS A 191 9.67 -3.30 9.16
N ALA A 192 8.64 -3.83 9.81
CA ALA A 192 8.71 -5.11 10.51
C ALA A 192 9.06 -6.28 9.57
N ILE A 193 8.56 -6.28 8.33
CA ILE A 193 8.92 -7.28 7.32
C ILE A 193 10.44 -7.29 7.07
N ILE A 194 11.04 -6.10 6.93
CA ILE A 194 12.47 -5.97 6.67
C ILE A 194 13.29 -6.31 7.93
N GLU A 195 12.94 -5.75 9.08
CA GLU A 195 13.67 -5.92 10.34
C GLU A 195 13.64 -7.37 10.85
N GLN A 196 12.54 -8.10 10.59
CA GLN A 196 12.37 -9.50 11.01
C GLN A 196 12.68 -10.50 9.89
N GLU A 197 13.18 -10.03 8.74
CA GLU A 197 13.53 -10.88 7.60
C GLU A 197 12.38 -11.81 7.16
N CYS A 198 11.13 -11.31 7.18
CA CYS A 198 9.94 -12.10 6.89
C CYS A 198 9.61 -12.06 5.39
N TRP A 199 10.20 -12.98 4.64
CA TRP A 199 10.13 -13.04 3.18
C TRP A 199 9.26 -14.19 2.67
N ASP A 200 8.86 -14.08 1.39
CA ASP A 200 8.05 -15.06 0.66
C ASP A 200 6.65 -15.25 1.25
N GLU A 201 6.13 -14.20 1.88
CA GLU A 201 4.84 -14.17 2.52
C GLU A 201 3.83 -13.27 1.79
N ILE A 202 2.54 -13.51 2.04
CA ILE A 202 1.46 -12.62 1.67
C ILE A 202 0.79 -12.15 2.95
N PHE A 203 0.58 -10.83 3.09
CA PHE A 203 -0.05 -10.22 4.24
C PHE A 203 -1.19 -9.29 3.85
N ASN A 204 -2.24 -9.26 4.66
CA ASN A 204 -3.26 -8.24 4.63
C ASN A 204 -2.91 -7.12 5.62
N GLY A 205 -2.93 -5.87 5.12
CA GLY A 205 -2.75 -4.67 5.92
C GLY A 205 -4.08 -3.90 6.02
N VAL A 206 -4.83 -4.13 7.10
CA VAL A 206 -6.08 -3.43 7.45
C VAL A 206 -6.11 -3.20 8.95
N ALA A 207 -6.87 -2.20 9.41
CA ALA A 207 -7.13 -2.01 10.85
C ALA A 207 -7.92 -3.20 11.44
N ASP A 208 -8.03 -3.25 12.78
CA ASP A 208 -8.72 -4.35 13.46
C ASP A 208 -10.25 -4.24 13.38
N THR A 209 -10.78 -3.01 13.22
CA THR A 209 -12.21 -2.76 13.17
C THR A 209 -12.69 -2.44 11.75
N HIS A 210 -13.95 -2.78 11.49
CA HIS A 210 -14.60 -2.62 10.20
C HIS A 210 -15.98 -1.99 10.36
N PRO A 211 -16.07 -0.72 10.83
CA PRO A 211 -17.37 -0.07 11.01
C PRO A 211 -18.13 0.03 9.68
N PRO A 212 -19.49 0.13 9.74
CA PRO A 212 -20.30 0.38 8.55
C PRO A 212 -19.89 1.66 7.83
N LYS A 213 -19.98 1.68 6.49
CA LYS A 213 -19.68 2.88 5.68
C LYS A 213 -20.42 4.11 6.17
N LYS A 214 -21.73 3.97 6.45
CA LYS A 214 -22.58 5.09 6.92
C LYS A 214 -22.03 5.67 8.22
N GLU A 215 -21.74 4.83 9.21
CA GLU A 215 -21.22 5.28 10.50
C GLU A 215 -19.86 5.98 10.32
N PHE A 216 -18.93 5.31 9.65
CA PHE A 216 -17.57 5.79 9.48
C PHE A 216 -17.48 7.10 8.71
N TYR A 217 -18.10 7.18 7.52
CA TYR A 217 -17.99 8.37 6.68
C TYR A 217 -18.87 9.54 7.16
N THR A 218 -19.98 9.27 7.86
CA THR A 218 -20.75 10.34 8.52
C THR A 218 -19.93 11.00 9.62
N LEU A 219 -19.30 10.20 10.50
CA LEU A 219 -18.43 10.71 11.55
C LEU A 219 -17.22 11.47 10.95
N ALA A 220 -16.59 10.91 9.92
CA ALA A 220 -15.45 11.54 9.26
C ALA A 220 -15.82 12.90 8.64
N ALA A 221 -16.98 13.00 7.97
CA ALA A 221 -17.47 14.25 7.40
C ALA A 221 -17.79 15.29 8.48
N GLN A 222 -18.46 14.88 9.57
CA GLN A 222 -18.75 15.75 10.71
C GLN A 222 -17.49 16.35 11.34
N LEU A 223 -16.47 15.52 11.58
CA LEU A 223 -15.21 15.96 12.16
C LEU A 223 -14.41 16.90 11.24
N ALA A 224 -14.63 16.81 9.93
CA ALA A 224 -14.05 17.68 8.91
C ALA A 224 -14.82 18.98 8.66
N ASN A 225 -15.97 19.17 9.30
CA ASN A 225 -16.96 20.21 8.94
C ASN A 225 -17.36 20.15 7.45
N PHE A 226 -17.50 18.94 6.92
CA PHE A 226 -17.90 18.68 5.54
C PHE A 226 -19.29 18.06 5.47
N PRO A 227 -20.05 18.30 4.39
CA PRO A 227 -21.32 17.63 4.19
C PRO A 227 -21.14 16.12 4.12
N SER A 228 -22.03 15.39 4.81
CA SER A 228 -22.08 13.93 4.71
C SER A 228 -22.66 13.51 3.36
N PRO A 229 -22.13 12.46 2.71
CA PRO A 229 -22.75 11.91 1.52
C PRO A 229 -24.10 11.26 1.85
N HIS A 230 -24.94 11.04 0.83
CA HIS A 230 -26.17 10.26 0.95
C HIS A 230 -25.85 8.77 0.92
N PHE A 231 -26.42 8.01 1.86
CA PHE A 231 -26.22 6.57 1.93
C PHE A 231 -27.47 5.83 1.48
N LEU A 232 -27.28 4.83 0.62
CA LEU A 232 -28.32 3.90 0.20
C LEU A 232 -27.96 2.49 0.67
N GLU A 233 -28.98 1.79 1.17
CA GLU A 233 -28.87 0.35 1.35
C GLU A 233 -28.84 -0.32 -0.02
N ASP A 234 -28.09 -1.39 -0.15
CA ASP A 234 -28.14 -2.25 -1.32
C ASP A 234 -27.84 -3.71 -0.89
N ASP A 235 -28.24 -4.64 -1.74
CA ASP A 235 -28.04 -6.08 -1.54
C ASP A 235 -26.72 -6.58 -2.12
N SER A 236 -25.83 -5.68 -2.52
CA SER A 236 -24.53 -6.05 -3.06
C SER A 236 -23.67 -6.75 -2.01
N SER A 237 -22.84 -7.69 -2.46
CA SER A 237 -21.95 -8.40 -1.56
C SER A 237 -20.84 -7.50 -1.04
N TYR A 238 -20.40 -7.74 0.19
CA TYR A 238 -19.26 -7.11 0.84
C TYR A 238 -18.17 -8.14 1.18
N LYS A 239 -17.09 -7.69 1.77
CA LYS A 239 -16.03 -8.51 2.37
C LYS A 239 -15.47 -7.83 3.61
N ILE A 240 -15.05 -8.65 4.57
CA ILE A 240 -14.26 -8.22 5.71
C ILE A 240 -12.86 -8.81 5.53
N ILE A 241 -11.84 -7.99 5.62
CA ILE A 241 -10.46 -8.44 5.47
C ILE A 241 -9.85 -8.64 6.86
N THR A 242 -9.30 -9.81 7.14
CA THR A 242 -8.59 -10.03 8.41
C THR A 242 -7.09 -9.72 8.29
N ASN A 243 -6.51 -9.22 9.38
CA ASN A 243 -5.09 -8.96 9.56
C ASN A 243 -4.41 -9.95 10.51
N ASN A 244 -5.08 -11.05 10.86
CA ASN A 244 -4.63 -11.99 11.89
C ASN A 244 -3.26 -12.59 11.58
N LYS A 245 -2.99 -12.92 10.30
CA LYS A 245 -1.74 -13.52 9.89
C LYS A 245 -0.54 -12.61 10.20
N ILE A 246 -0.62 -11.35 9.78
CA ILE A 246 0.50 -10.41 9.95
C ILE A 246 0.75 -10.11 11.44
N LYS A 247 -0.30 -9.96 12.23
CA LYS A 247 -0.18 -9.74 13.68
C LYS A 247 0.44 -10.94 14.38
N LYS A 248 0.04 -12.16 14.01
CA LYS A 248 0.57 -13.39 14.58
C LYS A 248 2.04 -13.62 14.22
N LEU A 249 2.42 -13.45 12.95
CA LEU A 249 3.78 -13.76 12.48
C LEU A 249 4.78 -12.68 12.87
N LEU A 250 4.40 -11.40 12.81
CA LEU A 250 5.30 -10.28 13.09
C LEU A 250 5.13 -9.69 14.51
N GLY A 251 4.21 -10.23 15.32
CA GLY A 251 3.98 -9.74 16.68
C GLY A 251 3.50 -8.29 16.74
N LEU A 252 2.84 -7.78 15.69
CA LEU A 252 2.53 -6.36 15.56
C LEU A 252 1.33 -5.94 16.41
N GLN A 253 1.48 -4.80 17.05
CA GLN A 253 0.40 -4.02 17.60
C GLN A 253 0.25 -2.72 16.80
N PHE A 254 -0.89 -2.56 16.13
CA PHE A 254 -1.14 -1.37 15.34
C PHE A 254 -1.30 -0.12 16.21
N LYS A 255 -0.85 1.02 15.71
CA LYS A 255 -1.02 2.32 16.38
C LYS A 255 -2.47 2.79 16.31
N HIS A 256 -3.15 2.43 15.23
CA HIS A 256 -4.53 2.85 14.93
C HIS A 256 -5.42 1.63 14.63
N PRO A 257 -5.60 0.71 15.61
CA PRO A 257 -6.36 -0.51 15.40
C PRO A 257 -7.86 -0.28 15.23
N ASP A 258 -8.38 0.77 15.87
CA ASP A 258 -9.80 1.15 15.83
C ASP A 258 -10.02 2.38 14.95
N LEU A 259 -10.78 2.21 13.86
CA LEU A 259 -10.99 3.24 12.85
C LEU A 259 -11.81 4.43 13.34
N LEU A 260 -12.79 4.22 14.25
CA LEU A 260 -13.60 5.32 14.78
C LEU A 260 -12.83 6.15 15.80
N THR A 261 -12.01 5.51 16.63
CA THR A 261 -11.09 6.19 17.55
C THR A 261 -10.02 6.96 16.78
N MET A 262 -9.47 6.37 15.73
CA MET A 262 -8.51 7.02 14.83
C MET A 262 -9.06 8.33 14.24
N LEU A 263 -10.31 8.35 13.77
CA LEU A 263 -10.93 9.56 13.22
C LEU A 263 -10.98 10.72 14.22
N LYS A 264 -11.21 10.43 15.51
CA LYS A 264 -11.32 11.42 16.57
C LYS A 264 -9.97 12.04 16.96
N ASN A 265 -8.87 11.41 16.60
CA ASN A 265 -7.52 11.92 16.88
C ASN A 265 -7.10 12.96 15.84
N LYS A 266 -7.33 14.25 16.15
CA LYS A 266 -7.05 15.37 15.26
C LYS A 266 -5.57 15.49 14.85
N THR A 267 -4.63 14.98 15.64
CA THR A 267 -3.19 15.11 15.35
C THR A 267 -2.73 14.25 14.16
N LEU A 268 -3.54 13.26 13.75
CA LEU A 268 -3.25 12.38 12.61
C LEU A 268 -3.55 13.01 11.25
N TRP A 269 -4.27 14.12 11.26
CA TRP A 269 -4.75 14.77 10.05
C TRP A 269 -4.00 16.08 9.91
N GLY A 270 -3.26 16.27 8.82
CA GLY A 270 -2.63 17.56 8.53
C GLY A 270 -3.65 18.70 8.63
N GLU A 271 -3.18 19.93 8.83
CA GLU A 271 -4.05 21.11 8.94
C GLU A 271 -5.13 21.08 7.84
N THR A 272 -6.37 20.98 8.30
CA THR A 272 -7.57 20.84 7.45
C THR A 272 -8.06 22.20 6.95
#